data_21e9fec2f215e99cb9e31722319d2cfd
#
_entry.id   21e9fec2f215e99cb9e31722319d2cfd
#
_cell.length_a   1.000
_cell.length_b   1.000
_cell.length_c   1.000
_cell.angle_alpha   90.00
_cell.angle_beta   90.00
_cell.angle_gamma   90.00
#
_symmetry.space_group_name_H-M   'P 1'
#
loop_
_entity.id
_entity.type
_entity.pdbx_description
1 polymer ?
#
loop_
_entity_poly.entity_id
_entity_poly.type
_entity_poly.pdbx_seq_one_letter_code
_entity_poly.pdbx_strand_id
1 'polypeptide(L)'
;MFRRTIISTMAGLMLASLSAHAQLTDDVVKIGVLTDMAGVTADITGKGSVVAAQLAVEEFGSTILGKPIEVISADHQHKTDLGSSIARQWYDTDQVDVIVDIPNSSIALAVQRIARNSKKLVMFSGAGTTALTNEQCSPYGFHWTYDTYALAHGTASAVVQNGGKSWFILASDYAFGAQLAKDTSTVVQAEGGKVLGVVKHPLNLADFASFLLQAQSSGAQVIGIANAGNDTITAIKQAGEFGITQAGQSLAAMILMINDVHSLGLKNAQGTYLTTASYWDMNDKTRAWSRKFMERTGAMPSMLQAGVYGSVLHYLKSVKAAGTDDADKVAQTMREMPINDAFTENAHIR
;
A
#
# COMPACT_ATOMS: atom_id res chain seq x y z
N MET A 1 -3.87 -89.53 17.49
CA MET A 1 -4.08 -88.25 18.23
C MET A 1 -3.06 -87.21 17.72
N PHE A 2 -3.47 -86.38 16.81
CA PHE A 2 -2.59 -85.34 16.25
C PHE A 2 -3.05 -83.95 16.81
N ARG A 3 -2.20 -83.31 17.59
CA ARG A 3 -2.42 -81.90 18.05
C ARG A 3 -1.87 -81.00 16.97
N ARG A 4 -2.77 -80.17 16.37
CA ARG A 4 -2.40 -79.07 15.49
C ARG A 4 -2.18 -77.81 16.35
N THR A 5 -0.96 -77.29 16.32
CA THR A 5 -0.58 -76.02 16.92
C THR A 5 -0.85 -74.94 15.89
N ILE A 6 -1.72 -74.01 16.20
CA ILE A 6 -2.01 -72.79 15.37
C ILE A 6 -1.05 -71.69 15.83
N ILE A 7 -0.10 -71.30 14.94
CA ILE A 7 0.75 -70.12 15.15
C ILE A 7 0.03 -68.90 14.57
N SER A 8 -0.46 -68.04 15.46
CA SER A 8 -1.01 -66.73 15.06
C SER A 8 0.11 -65.74 14.83
N THR A 9 0.30 -65.36 13.56
CA THR A 9 1.24 -64.29 13.17
C THR A 9 0.55 -62.96 13.29
N MET A 10 0.91 -62.18 14.29
CA MET A 10 0.41 -60.82 14.52
C MET A 10 1.25 -59.87 13.63
N ALA A 11 0.70 -59.47 12.47
CA ALA A 11 1.30 -58.44 11.61
C ALA A 11 1.05 -57.08 12.21
N GLY A 12 2.06 -56.51 12.85
CA GLY A 12 2.00 -55.09 13.33
C GLY A 12 2.06 -54.14 12.15
N LEU A 13 0.95 -53.47 11.85
CA LEU A 13 0.93 -52.26 10.97
C LEU A 13 1.66 -51.12 11.70
N MET A 14 2.92 -50.86 11.33
CA MET A 14 3.55 -49.56 11.63
C MET A 14 2.90 -48.49 10.76
N LEU A 15 2.00 -47.72 11.34
CA LEU A 15 1.62 -46.43 10.77
C LEU A 15 2.84 -45.49 10.85
N ALA A 16 3.56 -45.37 9.73
CA ALA A 16 4.52 -44.28 9.54
C ALA A 16 3.73 -42.99 9.47
N SER A 17 3.72 -42.27 10.58
CA SER A 17 3.26 -40.87 10.60
C SER A 17 4.20 -40.07 9.69
N LEU A 18 3.78 -39.80 8.45
CA LEU A 18 4.42 -38.82 7.60
C LEU A 18 4.23 -37.46 8.32
N SER A 19 5.21 -37.10 9.15
CA SER A 19 5.34 -35.71 9.60
C SER A 19 5.51 -34.88 8.33
N ALA A 20 4.48 -34.13 7.97
CA ALA A 20 4.62 -33.07 6.97
C ALA A 20 5.67 -32.10 7.52
N HIS A 21 6.93 -32.28 7.05
CA HIS A 21 7.99 -31.35 7.39
C HIS A 21 7.61 -30.01 6.75
N ALA A 22 7.56 -28.98 7.59
CA ALA A 22 7.51 -27.60 7.10
C ALA A 22 8.67 -27.39 6.13
N GLN A 23 8.36 -27.08 4.87
CA GLN A 23 9.36 -27.00 3.83
C GLN A 23 9.35 -25.60 3.23
N LEU A 24 10.40 -24.84 3.54
CA LEU A 24 10.73 -23.62 2.82
C LEU A 24 11.49 -23.96 1.53
N THR A 25 11.39 -23.10 0.53
CA THR A 25 12.06 -23.29 -0.78
C THR A 25 13.57 -23.13 -0.66
N ASP A 26 14.03 -22.36 0.34
CA ASP A 26 15.44 -22.19 0.69
C ASP A 26 15.65 -22.05 2.21
N ASP A 27 16.81 -21.57 2.64
CA ASP A 27 17.19 -21.47 4.06
C ASP A 27 16.82 -20.12 4.71
N VAL A 28 16.06 -19.27 4.02
CA VAL A 28 15.65 -17.93 4.50
C VAL A 28 14.28 -17.55 3.94
N VAL A 29 13.46 -16.85 4.71
CA VAL A 29 12.28 -16.14 4.16
C VAL A 29 12.66 -14.69 3.91
N LYS A 30 12.67 -14.30 2.63
CA LYS A 30 13.19 -13.00 2.20
C LYS A 30 12.09 -12.05 1.74
N ILE A 31 12.03 -10.87 2.35
CA ILE A 31 11.06 -9.81 2.09
C ILE A 31 11.75 -8.64 1.40
N GLY A 32 11.33 -8.28 0.19
CA GLY A 32 11.85 -7.16 -0.56
C GLY A 32 10.97 -5.91 -0.44
N VAL A 33 11.47 -4.85 0.19
CA VAL A 33 10.78 -3.55 0.25
C VAL A 33 11.22 -2.72 -0.96
N LEU A 34 10.39 -2.71 -2.01
CA LEU A 34 10.62 -1.93 -3.23
C LEU A 34 9.90 -0.60 -3.11
N THR A 35 10.61 0.48 -2.87
CA THR A 35 10.02 1.75 -2.43
C THR A 35 10.65 2.96 -3.12
N ASP A 36 10.25 4.16 -2.74
CA ASP A 36 10.84 5.43 -3.15
C ASP A 36 11.68 6.00 -1.99
N MET A 37 13.02 5.96 -2.11
CA MET A 37 13.91 6.34 -1.01
C MET A 37 14.23 7.84 -0.96
N ALA A 38 14.06 8.57 -2.05
CA ALA A 38 14.52 9.96 -2.16
C ALA A 38 13.64 10.85 -3.04
N GLY A 39 12.57 10.32 -3.62
CA GLY A 39 11.69 11.04 -4.54
C GLY A 39 10.46 11.65 -3.85
N VAL A 40 9.41 11.83 -4.64
CA VAL A 40 8.18 12.57 -4.27
C VAL A 40 7.38 11.93 -3.14
N THR A 41 7.52 10.62 -2.93
CA THR A 41 6.79 9.87 -1.88
C THR A 41 7.71 9.37 -0.74
N ALA A 42 8.97 9.77 -0.72
CA ALA A 42 9.97 9.25 0.22
C ALA A 42 9.56 9.39 1.71
N ASP A 43 8.96 10.52 2.08
CA ASP A 43 8.56 10.80 3.47
C ASP A 43 7.37 9.95 3.95
N ILE A 44 6.51 9.57 3.01
CA ILE A 44 5.30 8.77 3.32
C ILE A 44 5.51 7.27 3.09
N THR A 45 6.63 6.85 2.51
CA THR A 45 7.05 5.46 2.26
C THR A 45 8.54 5.29 2.61
N GLY A 46 9.41 5.05 1.65
CA GLY A 46 10.87 5.11 1.74
C GLY A 46 11.47 4.31 2.91
N LYS A 47 12.39 4.96 3.61
CA LYS A 47 13.05 4.36 4.79
C LYS A 47 12.06 3.96 5.88
N GLY A 48 10.95 4.70 6.01
CA GLY A 48 9.89 4.36 6.94
C GLY A 48 9.22 3.01 6.61
N SER A 49 9.01 2.70 5.32
CA SER A 49 8.50 1.40 4.91
C SER A 49 9.44 0.25 5.28
N VAL A 50 10.76 0.46 5.18
CA VAL A 50 11.75 -0.53 5.62
C VAL A 50 11.68 -0.76 7.13
N VAL A 51 11.60 0.32 7.92
CA VAL A 51 11.43 0.24 9.38
C VAL A 51 10.12 -0.48 9.74
N ALA A 52 9.03 -0.20 9.02
CA ALA A 52 7.74 -0.85 9.24
C ALA A 52 7.80 -2.37 9.00
N ALA A 53 8.47 -2.79 7.91
CA ALA A 53 8.71 -4.22 7.64
C ALA A 53 9.57 -4.88 8.73
N GLN A 54 10.64 -4.21 9.17
CA GLN A 54 11.50 -4.68 10.27
C GLN A 54 10.73 -4.83 11.59
N LEU A 55 9.87 -3.87 11.93
CA LEU A 55 9.01 -3.95 13.13
C LEU A 55 8.03 -5.14 13.05
N ALA A 56 7.50 -5.45 11.87
CA ALA A 56 6.66 -6.62 11.66
C ALA A 56 7.43 -7.93 11.89
N VAL A 57 8.66 -8.01 11.37
CA VAL A 57 9.55 -9.17 11.57
C VAL A 57 9.92 -9.34 13.04
N GLU A 58 10.25 -8.27 13.75
CA GLU A 58 10.57 -8.31 15.18
C GLU A 58 9.37 -8.75 16.02
N GLU A 59 8.18 -8.22 15.72
CA GLU A 59 6.95 -8.62 16.42
C GLU A 59 6.60 -10.09 16.17
N PHE A 60 6.84 -10.59 14.96
CA PHE A 60 6.64 -12.00 14.61
C PHE A 60 7.65 -12.92 15.30
N GLY A 61 8.92 -12.49 15.48
CA GLY A 61 9.96 -13.24 16.21
C GLY A 61 11.22 -13.54 15.41
N SER A 62 11.50 -12.83 14.32
CA SER A 62 12.74 -12.85 13.51
C SER A 62 13.13 -14.21 12.88
N THR A 63 12.42 -15.29 13.20
CA THR A 63 12.59 -16.63 12.61
C THR A 63 11.25 -17.25 12.29
N ILE A 64 11.21 -18.06 11.24
CA ILE A 64 10.01 -18.76 10.78
C ILE A 64 10.35 -20.18 10.37
N LEU A 65 9.62 -21.18 10.89
CA LEU A 65 9.86 -22.60 10.60
C LEU A 65 11.33 -23.02 10.81
N GLY A 66 12.03 -22.39 11.79
CA GLY A 66 13.42 -22.64 12.12
C GLY A 66 14.45 -21.92 11.23
N LYS A 67 14.02 -21.05 10.32
CA LYS A 67 14.87 -20.29 9.41
C LYS A 67 14.82 -18.78 9.71
N PRO A 68 15.87 -18.01 9.40
CA PRO A 68 15.86 -16.56 9.55
C PRO A 68 14.89 -15.88 8.58
N ILE A 69 14.44 -14.69 8.95
CA ILE A 69 13.69 -13.79 8.09
C ILE A 69 14.61 -12.61 7.72
N GLU A 70 14.75 -12.33 6.44
CA GLU A 70 15.57 -11.24 5.92
C GLU A 70 14.70 -10.16 5.29
N VAL A 71 15.02 -8.88 5.54
CA VAL A 71 14.40 -7.73 4.89
C VAL A 71 15.45 -7.02 4.06
N ILE A 72 15.26 -6.98 2.75
CA ILE A 72 16.09 -6.19 1.82
C ILE A 72 15.28 -5.04 1.26
N SER A 73 15.94 -4.02 0.72
CA SER A 73 15.24 -2.86 0.15
C SER A 73 15.94 -2.31 -1.07
N ALA A 74 15.16 -1.67 -1.96
CA ALA A 74 15.69 -0.96 -3.11
C ALA A 74 14.81 0.26 -3.45
N ASP A 75 15.47 1.25 -4.09
CA ASP A 75 14.84 2.47 -4.60
C ASP A 75 14.49 2.31 -6.08
N HIS A 76 13.19 2.37 -6.39
CA HIS A 76 12.73 2.33 -7.79
C HIS A 76 12.77 3.69 -8.48
N GLN A 77 13.06 4.80 -7.76
CA GLN A 77 13.24 6.16 -8.31
C GLN A 77 12.07 6.62 -9.20
N HIS A 78 10.86 6.13 -8.98
CA HIS A 78 9.69 6.33 -9.87
C HIS A 78 9.91 5.92 -11.35
N LYS A 79 10.91 5.05 -11.63
CA LYS A 79 11.21 4.53 -12.97
C LYS A 79 10.70 3.11 -13.13
N THR A 80 9.75 2.92 -14.06
CA THR A 80 9.08 1.62 -14.27
C THR A 80 10.06 0.53 -14.70
N ASP A 81 11.01 0.84 -15.55
CA ASP A 81 12.06 -0.10 -16.03
C ASP A 81 12.97 -0.52 -14.89
N LEU A 82 13.40 0.42 -14.03
CA LEU A 82 14.22 0.12 -12.86
C LEU A 82 13.46 -0.77 -11.86
N GLY A 83 12.25 -0.38 -11.49
CA GLY A 83 11.41 -1.19 -10.59
C GLY A 83 11.13 -2.59 -11.15
N SER A 84 10.89 -2.70 -12.46
CA SER A 84 10.70 -4.00 -13.13
C SER A 84 11.98 -4.84 -13.17
N SER A 85 13.15 -4.21 -13.38
CA SER A 85 14.44 -4.89 -13.37
C SER A 85 14.77 -5.43 -11.99
N ILE A 86 14.59 -4.61 -10.94
CA ILE A 86 14.79 -5.02 -9.55
C ILE A 86 13.87 -6.19 -9.19
N ALA A 87 12.58 -6.12 -9.55
CA ALA A 87 11.63 -7.18 -9.25
C ALA A 87 12.00 -8.52 -9.91
N ARG A 88 12.46 -8.52 -11.18
CA ARG A 88 12.94 -9.72 -11.84
C ARG A 88 14.19 -10.27 -11.15
N GLN A 89 15.20 -9.42 -10.90
CA GLN A 89 16.41 -9.83 -10.20
C GLN A 89 16.06 -10.46 -8.85
N TRP A 90 15.20 -9.83 -8.08
CA TRP A 90 14.80 -10.31 -6.76
C TRP A 90 14.10 -11.68 -6.81
N TYR A 91 13.15 -11.87 -7.74
CA TYR A 91 12.46 -13.16 -7.85
C TYR A 91 13.32 -14.26 -8.50
N ASP A 92 14.08 -13.92 -9.55
CA ASP A 92 14.76 -14.93 -10.36
C ASP A 92 16.16 -15.27 -9.81
N THR A 93 16.83 -14.33 -9.14
CA THR A 93 18.24 -14.47 -8.71
C THR A 93 18.40 -14.42 -7.20
N ASP A 94 17.80 -13.40 -6.56
CA ASP A 94 18.02 -13.13 -5.13
C ASP A 94 17.08 -13.94 -4.22
N GLN A 95 16.19 -14.73 -4.82
CA GLN A 95 15.22 -15.61 -4.14
C GLN A 95 14.33 -14.87 -3.13
N VAL A 96 13.82 -13.70 -3.51
CA VAL A 96 12.85 -12.97 -2.71
C VAL A 96 11.49 -13.67 -2.78
N ASP A 97 10.84 -13.91 -1.65
CA ASP A 97 9.56 -14.60 -1.57
C ASP A 97 8.38 -13.66 -1.78
N VAL A 98 8.50 -12.44 -1.27
CA VAL A 98 7.46 -11.41 -1.40
C VAL A 98 8.06 -10.03 -1.59
N ILE A 99 7.53 -9.26 -2.54
CA ILE A 99 7.83 -7.83 -2.68
C ILE A 99 6.69 -7.03 -2.04
N VAL A 100 7.03 -5.98 -1.29
CA VAL A 100 6.05 -5.16 -0.57
C VAL A 100 6.22 -3.66 -0.86
N ASP A 101 5.20 -2.86 -0.55
CA ASP A 101 5.10 -1.40 -0.67
C ASP A 101 4.76 -0.92 -2.09
N ILE A 102 5.73 -0.56 -2.91
CA ILE A 102 5.66 -0.08 -4.31
C ILE A 102 4.73 1.14 -4.45
N PRO A 103 5.14 2.34 -4.00
CA PRO A 103 4.27 3.53 -3.99
C PRO A 103 3.90 4.11 -5.37
N ASN A 104 4.48 3.63 -6.45
CA ASN A 104 4.14 4.06 -7.81
C ASN A 104 3.22 3.05 -8.51
N SER A 105 1.99 3.45 -8.85
CA SER A 105 0.99 2.57 -9.47
C SER A 105 1.42 2.00 -10.83
N SER A 106 2.19 2.75 -11.64
CA SER A 106 2.70 2.23 -12.93
C SER A 106 3.70 1.09 -12.71
N ILE A 107 4.59 1.25 -11.71
CA ILE A 107 5.55 0.22 -11.31
C ILE A 107 4.80 -0.97 -10.70
N ALA A 108 3.82 -0.73 -9.83
CA ALA A 108 3.03 -1.77 -9.19
C ALA A 108 2.33 -2.67 -10.21
N LEU A 109 1.71 -2.11 -11.24
CA LEU A 109 1.10 -2.86 -12.33
C LEU A 109 2.12 -3.71 -13.12
N ALA A 110 3.33 -3.19 -13.34
CA ALA A 110 4.39 -3.92 -14.00
C ALA A 110 4.92 -5.07 -13.12
N VAL A 111 5.17 -4.80 -11.82
CA VAL A 111 5.65 -5.80 -10.86
C VAL A 111 4.59 -6.87 -10.61
N GLN A 112 3.30 -6.53 -10.56
CA GLN A 112 2.22 -7.52 -10.45
C GLN A 112 2.24 -8.54 -11.60
N ARG A 113 2.49 -8.09 -12.84
CA ARG A 113 2.65 -9.01 -13.98
C ARG A 113 3.88 -9.90 -13.85
N ILE A 114 5.00 -9.35 -13.36
CA ILE A 114 6.22 -10.12 -13.10
C ILE A 114 5.95 -11.16 -12.02
N ALA A 115 5.41 -10.76 -10.87
CA ALA A 115 5.06 -11.64 -9.75
C ALA A 115 4.12 -12.77 -10.20
N ARG A 116 3.10 -12.46 -11.00
CA ARG A 116 2.19 -13.46 -11.57
C ARG A 116 2.91 -14.49 -12.44
N ASN A 117 3.84 -14.05 -13.30
CA ASN A 117 4.57 -14.93 -14.21
C ASN A 117 5.58 -15.82 -13.45
N SER A 118 6.21 -15.29 -12.41
CA SER A 118 7.16 -16.00 -11.55
C SER A 118 6.49 -16.81 -10.43
N LYS A 119 5.15 -16.76 -10.31
CA LYS A 119 4.40 -17.34 -9.18
C LYS A 119 4.98 -16.91 -7.83
N LYS A 120 5.21 -15.64 -7.64
CA LYS A 120 5.72 -15.03 -6.41
C LYS A 120 4.70 -14.00 -5.90
N LEU A 121 4.72 -13.72 -4.60
CA LEU A 121 3.76 -12.82 -3.97
C LEU A 121 4.19 -11.36 -4.06
N VAL A 122 3.23 -10.46 -4.20
CA VAL A 122 3.44 -9.02 -4.11
C VAL A 122 2.31 -8.37 -3.31
N MET A 123 2.65 -7.46 -2.39
CA MET A 123 1.69 -6.74 -1.56
C MET A 123 1.87 -5.23 -1.74
N PHE A 124 0.77 -4.55 -2.10
CA PHE A 124 0.77 -3.13 -2.44
C PHE A 124 0.20 -2.34 -1.27
N SER A 125 1.07 -1.70 -0.48
CA SER A 125 0.67 -0.76 0.57
C SER A 125 0.73 0.68 0.08
N GLY A 126 1.61 0.97 -0.89
CA GLY A 126 1.85 2.31 -1.41
C GLY A 126 1.08 2.65 -2.68
N ALA A 127 0.89 1.72 -3.62
CA ALA A 127 0.14 1.97 -4.86
C ALA A 127 -1.36 2.02 -4.61
N GLY A 128 -2.07 2.95 -5.26
CA GLY A 128 -3.50 3.14 -5.03
C GLY A 128 -4.41 2.82 -6.21
N THR A 129 -3.90 2.52 -7.42
CA THR A 129 -4.77 2.30 -8.58
C THR A 129 -5.68 1.08 -8.41
N THR A 130 -6.99 1.28 -8.61
CA THR A 130 -7.99 0.19 -8.60
C THR A 130 -7.75 -0.87 -9.67
N ALA A 131 -6.95 -0.59 -10.70
CA ALA A 131 -6.62 -1.57 -11.74
C ALA A 131 -5.89 -2.82 -11.18
N LEU A 132 -5.21 -2.72 -10.03
CA LEU A 132 -4.54 -3.85 -9.36
C LEU A 132 -5.52 -4.95 -8.92
N THR A 133 -6.75 -4.60 -8.58
CA THR A 133 -7.79 -5.52 -8.09
C THR A 133 -8.94 -5.72 -9.05
N ASN A 134 -8.97 -4.98 -10.16
CA ASN A 134 -9.96 -5.08 -11.22
C ASN A 134 -9.35 -5.67 -12.50
N GLU A 135 -9.16 -4.85 -13.55
CA GLU A 135 -8.79 -5.33 -14.89
C GLU A 135 -7.43 -6.03 -14.96
N GLN A 136 -6.54 -5.77 -14.05
CA GLN A 136 -5.22 -6.40 -13.97
C GLN A 136 -5.03 -7.28 -12.73
N CYS A 137 -6.10 -7.71 -12.07
CA CYS A 137 -5.99 -8.51 -10.85
C CYS A 137 -5.14 -9.78 -11.05
N SER A 138 -4.51 -10.22 -9.97
CA SER A 138 -3.64 -11.39 -9.94
C SER A 138 -3.89 -12.21 -8.67
N PRO A 139 -3.88 -13.56 -8.74
CA PRO A 139 -3.99 -14.37 -7.53
C PRO A 139 -2.81 -14.19 -6.56
N TYR A 140 -1.68 -13.65 -7.03
CA TYR A 140 -0.47 -13.40 -6.26
C TYR A 140 -0.31 -11.94 -5.81
N GLY A 141 -1.23 -11.05 -6.22
CA GLY A 141 -1.23 -9.64 -5.83
C GLY A 141 -2.24 -9.34 -4.73
N PHE A 142 -1.81 -8.59 -3.71
CA PHE A 142 -2.64 -8.17 -2.59
C PHE A 142 -2.59 -6.67 -2.44
N HIS A 143 -3.71 -5.98 -2.62
CA HIS A 143 -3.84 -4.55 -2.43
C HIS A 143 -4.28 -4.29 -0.99
N TRP A 144 -3.41 -3.65 -0.19
CA TRP A 144 -3.54 -3.72 1.26
C TRP A 144 -4.21 -2.51 1.90
N THR A 145 -3.76 -1.31 1.59
CA THR A 145 -4.06 -0.16 2.45
C THR A 145 -5.29 0.62 1.99
N TYR A 146 -5.32 1.01 0.72
CA TYR A 146 -6.31 1.93 0.14
C TYR A 146 -6.31 1.80 -1.38
N ASP A 147 -7.34 2.35 -2.02
CA ASP A 147 -7.35 2.52 -3.45
C ASP A 147 -7.97 3.87 -3.87
N THR A 148 -7.88 4.18 -5.15
CA THR A 148 -8.41 5.44 -5.71
C THR A 148 -9.93 5.53 -5.60
N TYR A 149 -10.64 4.39 -5.54
CA TYR A 149 -12.07 4.35 -5.28
C TYR A 149 -12.39 4.83 -3.86
N ALA A 150 -11.70 4.29 -2.85
CA ALA A 150 -11.89 4.68 -1.45
C ALA A 150 -11.57 6.16 -1.21
N LEU A 151 -10.47 6.67 -1.82
CA LEU A 151 -10.10 8.08 -1.74
C LEU A 151 -11.16 9.00 -2.35
N ALA A 152 -11.64 8.65 -3.55
CA ALA A 152 -12.67 9.43 -4.24
C ALA A 152 -13.98 9.43 -3.44
N HIS A 153 -14.44 8.27 -2.99
CA HIS A 153 -15.67 8.17 -2.20
C HIS A 153 -15.56 8.87 -0.84
N GLY A 154 -14.45 8.77 -0.14
CA GLY A 154 -14.27 9.44 1.14
C GLY A 154 -14.23 10.96 1.00
N THR A 155 -13.35 11.48 0.17
CA THR A 155 -13.11 12.92 0.07
C THR A 155 -14.13 13.61 -0.84
N ALA A 156 -14.35 13.13 -2.07
CA ALA A 156 -15.21 13.85 -3.01
C ALA A 156 -16.69 13.80 -2.59
N SER A 157 -17.22 12.67 -2.08
CA SER A 157 -18.60 12.63 -1.58
C SER A 157 -18.80 13.62 -0.45
N ALA A 158 -17.90 13.67 0.54
CA ALA A 158 -18.02 14.61 1.66
C ALA A 158 -18.03 16.05 1.18
N VAL A 159 -17.16 16.42 0.24
CA VAL A 159 -17.09 17.82 -0.27
C VAL A 159 -18.33 18.16 -1.11
N VAL A 160 -18.79 17.23 -1.97
CA VAL A 160 -20.02 17.45 -2.78
C VAL A 160 -21.25 17.59 -1.90
N GLN A 161 -21.39 16.76 -0.85
CA GLN A 161 -22.50 16.83 0.11
C GLN A 161 -22.48 18.13 0.93
N ASN A 162 -21.30 18.68 1.19
CA ASN A 162 -21.13 19.99 1.83
C ASN A 162 -21.24 21.18 0.87
N GLY A 163 -21.72 20.98 -0.37
CA GLY A 163 -22.07 22.04 -1.32
C GLY A 163 -21.02 22.34 -2.40
N GLY A 164 -19.86 21.68 -2.39
CA GLY A 164 -18.84 21.80 -3.44
C GLY A 164 -19.25 21.07 -4.72
N LYS A 165 -20.08 21.69 -5.55
CA LYS A 165 -20.73 21.04 -6.70
C LYS A 165 -19.96 21.14 -8.02
N SER A 166 -19.05 22.11 -8.18
CA SER A 166 -18.27 22.26 -9.41
C SER A 166 -16.76 22.07 -9.13
N TRP A 167 -16.13 21.21 -9.90
CA TRP A 167 -14.76 20.74 -9.66
C TRP A 167 -13.86 20.99 -10.85
N PHE A 168 -12.62 21.34 -10.59
CA PHE A 168 -11.50 21.24 -11.52
C PHE A 168 -10.42 20.35 -10.90
N ILE A 169 -9.90 19.36 -11.64
CA ILE A 169 -9.00 18.38 -11.07
C ILE A 169 -7.58 18.62 -11.59
N LEU A 170 -6.63 18.73 -10.68
CA LEU A 170 -5.20 18.78 -10.91
C LEU A 170 -4.62 17.39 -10.61
N ALA A 171 -4.11 16.68 -11.62
CA ALA A 171 -3.69 15.30 -11.50
C ALA A 171 -2.23 15.10 -11.94
N SER A 172 -1.48 14.28 -11.22
CA SER A 172 -0.16 13.84 -11.68
C SER A 172 -0.28 12.89 -12.89
N ASP A 173 0.60 13.06 -13.89
CA ASP A 173 0.53 12.34 -15.17
C ASP A 173 1.19 10.95 -15.09
N TYR A 174 0.60 10.06 -14.29
CA TYR A 174 0.91 8.63 -14.26
C TYR A 174 -0.32 7.82 -13.81
N ALA A 175 -0.20 6.48 -13.72
CA ALA A 175 -1.36 5.60 -13.52
C ALA A 175 -2.21 5.96 -12.29
N PHE A 176 -1.61 6.37 -11.17
CA PHE A 176 -2.34 6.77 -9.96
C PHE A 176 -3.17 8.04 -10.18
N GLY A 177 -2.53 9.14 -10.64
CA GLY A 177 -3.23 10.42 -10.82
C GLY A 177 -4.34 10.31 -11.88
N ALA A 178 -4.09 9.59 -12.97
CA ALA A 178 -5.09 9.34 -14.01
C ALA A 178 -6.30 8.55 -13.47
N GLN A 179 -6.06 7.49 -12.69
CA GLN A 179 -7.14 6.70 -12.09
C GLN A 179 -7.90 7.50 -11.02
N LEU A 180 -7.18 8.21 -10.14
CA LEU A 180 -7.79 9.01 -9.09
C LEU A 180 -8.65 10.15 -9.67
N ALA A 181 -8.19 10.82 -10.73
CA ALA A 181 -8.99 11.83 -11.41
C ALA A 181 -10.26 11.23 -12.05
N LYS A 182 -10.17 10.05 -12.62
CA LYS A 182 -11.32 9.31 -13.18
C LYS A 182 -12.33 8.95 -12.08
N ASP A 183 -11.87 8.32 -11.00
CA ASP A 183 -12.73 7.88 -9.90
C ASP A 183 -13.39 9.09 -9.21
N THR A 184 -12.61 10.17 -8.95
CA THR A 184 -13.14 11.43 -8.42
C THR A 184 -14.20 12.01 -9.33
N SER A 185 -13.96 12.04 -10.65
CA SER A 185 -14.95 12.56 -11.61
C SER A 185 -16.25 11.75 -11.58
N THR A 186 -16.14 10.43 -11.49
CA THR A 186 -17.29 9.52 -11.40
C THR A 186 -18.11 9.79 -10.13
N VAL A 187 -17.45 9.92 -8.98
CA VAL A 187 -18.13 10.21 -7.69
C VAL A 187 -18.78 11.58 -7.71
N VAL A 188 -18.06 12.62 -8.14
CA VAL A 188 -18.60 13.99 -8.23
C VAL A 188 -19.86 14.02 -9.07
N GLN A 189 -19.87 13.35 -10.24
CA GLN A 189 -21.03 13.30 -11.13
C GLN A 189 -22.18 12.49 -10.52
N ALA A 190 -21.91 11.35 -9.90
CA ALA A 190 -22.91 10.50 -9.24
C ALA A 190 -23.60 11.23 -8.08
N GLU A 191 -22.89 12.10 -7.35
CA GLU A 191 -23.39 12.93 -6.25
C GLU A 191 -24.05 14.25 -6.73
N GLY A 192 -24.27 14.40 -8.04
CA GLY A 192 -24.93 15.56 -8.63
C GLY A 192 -24.04 16.81 -8.78
N GLY A 193 -22.72 16.66 -8.69
CA GLY A 193 -21.76 17.69 -9.05
C GLY A 193 -21.35 17.63 -10.53
N LYS A 194 -20.45 18.50 -10.93
CA LYS A 194 -19.87 18.52 -12.27
C LYS A 194 -18.36 18.78 -12.24
N VAL A 195 -17.62 18.14 -13.14
CA VAL A 195 -16.20 18.38 -13.37
C VAL A 195 -16.06 19.29 -14.58
N LEU A 196 -15.49 20.48 -14.39
CA LEU A 196 -15.30 21.49 -15.41
C LEU A 196 -14.05 21.25 -16.26
N GLY A 197 -13.07 20.51 -15.70
CA GLY A 197 -11.86 20.13 -16.41
C GLY A 197 -10.93 19.30 -15.56
N VAL A 198 -9.99 18.66 -16.22
CA VAL A 198 -8.87 17.92 -15.63
C VAL A 198 -7.60 18.38 -16.35
N VAL A 199 -6.60 18.79 -15.57
CA VAL A 199 -5.26 19.07 -16.11
C VAL A 199 -4.25 18.11 -15.50
N LYS A 200 -3.31 17.65 -16.32
CA LYS A 200 -2.24 16.76 -15.86
C LYS A 200 -0.93 17.51 -15.81
N HIS A 201 -0.14 17.22 -14.80
CA HIS A 201 1.21 17.74 -14.62
C HIS A 201 2.25 16.62 -14.48
N PRO A 202 3.52 16.87 -14.86
CA PRO A 202 4.60 15.92 -14.63
C PRO A 202 4.77 15.56 -13.14
N LEU A 203 5.20 14.34 -12.86
CA LEU A 203 5.57 13.93 -11.50
C LEU A 203 6.81 14.70 -11.02
N ASN A 204 6.86 15.02 -9.72
CA ASN A 204 7.95 15.77 -9.07
C ASN A 204 8.08 17.20 -9.64
N LEU A 205 6.95 17.88 -9.76
CA LEU A 205 6.89 19.24 -10.29
C LEU A 205 7.21 20.28 -9.20
N ALA A 206 8.17 21.18 -9.49
CA ALA A 206 8.53 22.25 -8.56
C ALA A 206 7.64 23.50 -8.68
N ASP A 207 7.08 23.76 -9.85
CA ASP A 207 6.29 24.96 -10.13
C ASP A 207 4.90 24.59 -10.70
N PHE A 208 3.86 24.84 -9.91
CA PHE A 208 2.47 24.60 -10.24
C PHE A 208 1.73 25.84 -10.79
N ALA A 209 2.40 27.00 -10.95
CA ALA A 209 1.75 28.26 -11.27
C ALA A 209 0.79 28.18 -12.46
N SER A 210 1.24 27.63 -13.58
CA SER A 210 0.44 27.52 -14.81
C SER A 210 -0.79 26.61 -14.64
N PHE A 211 -0.65 25.54 -13.87
CA PHE A 211 -1.74 24.59 -13.59
C PHE A 211 -2.76 25.16 -12.61
N LEU A 212 -2.29 25.86 -11.58
CA LEU A 212 -3.13 26.54 -10.60
C LEU A 212 -3.89 27.71 -11.22
N LEU A 213 -3.27 28.46 -12.14
CA LEU A 213 -3.94 29.52 -12.90
C LEU A 213 -5.07 28.96 -13.79
N GLN A 214 -4.86 27.81 -14.43
CA GLN A 214 -5.93 27.12 -15.18
C GLN A 214 -7.07 26.70 -14.25
N ALA A 215 -6.75 26.12 -13.10
CA ALA A 215 -7.74 25.73 -12.10
C ALA A 215 -8.52 26.95 -11.57
N GLN A 216 -7.85 28.06 -11.26
CA GLN A 216 -8.48 29.31 -10.83
C GLN A 216 -9.40 29.89 -11.91
N SER A 217 -8.91 29.93 -13.15
CA SER A 217 -9.67 30.50 -14.30
C SER A 217 -10.88 29.67 -14.69
N SER A 218 -10.95 28.40 -14.27
CA SER A 218 -12.10 27.51 -14.52
C SER A 218 -13.38 27.95 -13.83
N GLY A 219 -13.26 28.75 -12.77
CA GLY A 219 -14.39 29.17 -11.92
C GLY A 219 -15.00 27.99 -11.12
N ALA A 220 -14.32 26.86 -11.00
CA ALA A 220 -14.79 25.76 -10.16
C ALA A 220 -14.82 26.16 -8.68
N GLN A 221 -15.78 25.64 -7.93
CA GLN A 221 -15.85 25.83 -6.47
C GLN A 221 -14.74 25.07 -5.75
N VAL A 222 -14.34 23.91 -6.31
CA VAL A 222 -13.39 22.99 -5.70
C VAL A 222 -12.26 22.66 -6.68
N ILE A 223 -11.03 22.78 -6.22
CA ILE A 223 -9.86 22.24 -6.91
C ILE A 223 -9.50 20.92 -6.25
N GLY A 224 -9.76 19.81 -6.96
CA GLY A 224 -9.40 18.46 -6.52
C GLY A 224 -7.94 18.17 -6.84
N ILE A 225 -7.13 17.89 -5.83
CA ILE A 225 -5.70 17.60 -5.98
C ILE A 225 -5.52 16.08 -6.00
N ALA A 226 -5.34 15.50 -7.19
CA ALA A 226 -5.13 14.08 -7.43
C ALA A 226 -3.62 13.76 -7.57
N ASN A 227 -2.85 14.17 -6.56
CA ASN A 227 -1.41 14.02 -6.41
C ASN A 227 -1.10 13.22 -5.15
N ALA A 228 0.19 12.98 -4.85
CA ALA A 228 0.64 12.40 -3.58
C ALA A 228 1.98 13.01 -3.15
N GLY A 229 2.27 12.99 -1.85
CA GLY A 229 3.54 13.42 -1.27
C GLY A 229 3.90 14.87 -1.61
N ASN A 230 5.16 15.11 -1.98
CA ASN A 230 5.67 16.46 -2.23
C ASN A 230 4.93 17.23 -3.32
N ASP A 231 4.36 16.56 -4.34
CA ASP A 231 3.55 17.24 -5.36
C ASP A 231 2.27 17.82 -4.75
N THR A 232 1.61 17.10 -3.82
CA THR A 232 0.44 17.61 -3.08
C THR A 232 0.83 18.78 -2.19
N ILE A 233 1.92 18.66 -1.43
CA ILE A 233 2.43 19.70 -0.53
C ILE A 233 2.73 20.98 -1.32
N THR A 234 3.44 20.88 -2.43
CA THR A 234 3.84 22.02 -3.28
C THR A 234 2.63 22.69 -3.90
N ALA A 235 1.68 21.91 -4.44
CA ALA A 235 0.45 22.45 -5.03
C ALA A 235 -0.39 23.21 -3.99
N ILE A 236 -0.55 22.70 -2.77
CA ILE A 236 -1.30 23.37 -1.69
C ILE A 236 -0.59 24.66 -1.25
N LYS A 237 0.73 24.64 -1.06
CA LYS A 237 1.52 25.83 -0.69
C LYS A 237 1.38 26.94 -1.73
N GLN A 238 1.58 26.60 -2.99
CA GLN A 238 1.49 27.58 -4.08
C GLN A 238 0.04 28.06 -4.30
N ALA A 239 -0.97 27.23 -4.12
CA ALA A 239 -2.36 27.65 -4.14
C ALA A 239 -2.66 28.69 -3.06
N GLY A 240 -2.07 28.54 -1.87
CA GLY A 240 -2.13 29.55 -0.80
C GLY A 240 -1.43 30.85 -1.16
N GLU A 241 -0.23 30.77 -1.76
CA GLU A 241 0.54 31.95 -2.22
C GLU A 241 -0.18 32.74 -3.31
N PHE A 242 -0.88 32.06 -4.22
CA PHE A 242 -1.70 32.69 -5.27
C PHE A 242 -3.06 33.15 -4.77
N GLY A 243 -3.38 33.00 -3.51
CA GLY A 243 -4.64 33.46 -2.93
C GLY A 243 -5.88 32.72 -3.45
N ILE A 244 -5.75 31.49 -3.93
CA ILE A 244 -6.86 30.74 -4.54
C ILE A 244 -8.00 30.54 -3.54
N THR A 245 -7.69 30.18 -2.31
CA THR A 245 -8.70 29.97 -1.27
C THR A 245 -9.33 31.28 -0.80
N GLN A 246 -8.58 32.39 -0.78
CA GLN A 246 -9.08 33.70 -0.48
C GLN A 246 -10.00 34.25 -1.59
N ALA A 247 -9.80 33.77 -2.84
CA ALA A 247 -10.68 34.10 -3.96
C ALA A 247 -11.99 33.30 -3.97
N GLY A 248 -12.19 32.38 -3.01
CA GLY A 248 -13.44 31.64 -2.80
C GLY A 248 -13.45 30.20 -3.35
N GLN A 249 -12.35 29.71 -3.90
CA GLN A 249 -12.22 28.30 -4.28
C GLN A 249 -11.68 27.47 -3.09
N SER A 250 -12.21 26.27 -2.89
CA SER A 250 -11.69 25.33 -1.88
C SER A 250 -10.74 24.30 -2.48
N LEU A 251 -9.83 23.78 -1.65
CA LEU A 251 -8.94 22.68 -2.03
C LEU A 251 -9.44 21.37 -1.43
N ALA A 252 -9.47 20.30 -2.23
CA ALA A 252 -9.74 18.96 -1.80
C ALA A 252 -8.52 18.08 -2.13
N ALA A 253 -7.69 17.79 -1.12
CA ALA A 253 -6.57 16.87 -1.28
C ALA A 253 -7.11 15.43 -1.24
N MET A 254 -7.15 14.76 -2.41
CA MET A 254 -7.71 13.42 -2.51
C MET A 254 -6.92 12.41 -1.66
N ILE A 255 -5.63 12.64 -1.48
CA ILE A 255 -4.77 11.92 -0.55
C ILE A 255 -3.82 12.90 0.15
N LEU A 256 -3.78 12.82 1.47
CA LEU A 256 -2.88 13.61 2.31
C LEU A 256 -2.56 12.79 3.56
N MET A 257 -1.30 12.69 3.90
CA MET A 257 -0.82 11.93 5.06
C MET A 257 -0.50 12.85 6.22
N ILE A 258 -0.37 12.28 7.44
CA ILE A 258 0.06 13.06 8.62
C ILE A 258 1.43 13.73 8.41
N ASN A 259 2.35 13.07 7.71
CA ASN A 259 3.65 13.60 7.33
C ASN A 259 3.51 14.85 6.45
N ASP A 260 2.61 14.81 5.47
CA ASP A 260 2.31 15.94 4.58
C ASP A 260 1.71 17.11 5.37
N VAL A 261 0.79 16.84 6.31
CA VAL A 261 0.19 17.86 7.19
C VAL A 261 1.26 18.54 8.04
N HIS A 262 2.21 17.78 8.59
CA HIS A 262 3.35 18.33 9.34
C HIS A 262 4.24 19.21 8.45
N SER A 263 4.52 18.77 7.23
CA SER A 263 5.34 19.52 6.26
C SER A 263 4.64 20.79 5.74
N LEU A 264 3.32 20.75 5.59
CA LEU A 264 2.50 21.92 5.26
C LEU A 264 2.42 22.94 6.39
N GLY A 265 2.42 22.47 7.63
CA GLY A 265 2.04 23.23 8.81
C GLY A 265 0.52 23.43 8.94
N LEU A 266 0.04 23.51 10.17
CA LEU A 266 -1.39 23.55 10.48
C LEU A 266 -2.16 24.68 9.77
N LYS A 267 -1.53 25.84 9.61
CA LYS A 267 -2.15 26.99 8.94
C LYS A 267 -2.53 26.69 7.48
N ASN A 268 -1.66 25.98 6.76
CA ASN A 268 -1.89 25.64 5.34
C ASN A 268 -2.76 24.40 5.16
N ALA A 269 -2.78 23.49 6.16
CA ALA A 269 -3.57 22.28 6.11
C ALA A 269 -5.01 22.48 6.64
N GLN A 270 -5.28 23.58 7.33
CA GLN A 270 -6.57 23.83 7.95
C GLN A 270 -7.70 23.90 6.90
N GLY A 271 -8.79 23.21 7.17
CA GLY A 271 -9.96 23.18 6.28
C GLY A 271 -9.85 22.21 5.10
N THR A 272 -8.74 21.47 4.99
CA THR A 272 -8.56 20.47 3.94
C THR A 272 -9.24 19.16 4.33
N TYR A 273 -10.10 18.63 3.47
CA TYR A 273 -10.64 17.28 3.59
C TYR A 273 -9.62 16.26 3.10
N LEU A 274 -9.49 15.15 3.81
CA LEU A 274 -8.64 14.03 3.45
C LEU A 274 -9.30 12.69 3.82
N THR A 275 -8.88 11.63 3.15
CA THR A 275 -9.25 10.26 3.50
C THR A 275 -8.01 9.48 3.89
N THR A 276 -8.06 8.75 5.01
CA THR A 276 -6.99 7.88 5.48
C THR A 276 -7.55 6.54 5.96
N ALA A 277 -6.84 5.44 5.67
CA ALA A 277 -7.20 4.10 6.13
C ALA A 277 -6.79 3.87 7.60
N SER A 278 -5.77 4.57 8.08
CA SER A 278 -5.28 4.46 9.45
C SER A 278 -4.66 5.77 9.92
N TYR A 279 -4.66 5.94 11.24
CA TYR A 279 -4.06 7.09 11.90
C TYR A 279 -3.36 6.65 13.19
N TRP A 280 -2.22 7.22 13.49
CA TRP A 280 -1.38 6.78 14.60
C TRP A 280 -2.08 6.88 15.97
N ASP A 281 -3.03 7.80 16.16
CA ASP A 281 -3.75 8.08 17.41
C ASP A 281 -5.18 7.55 17.43
N MET A 282 -5.48 6.44 16.76
CA MET A 282 -6.82 5.85 16.76
C MET A 282 -7.16 5.18 18.10
N ASN A 283 -6.21 4.48 18.69
CA ASN A 283 -6.39 3.72 19.93
C ASN A 283 -5.03 3.41 20.60
N ASP A 284 -5.04 2.70 21.74
CA ASP A 284 -3.81 2.39 22.47
C ASP A 284 -2.84 1.49 21.69
N LYS A 285 -3.35 0.56 20.86
CA LYS A 285 -2.52 -0.33 20.05
C LYS A 285 -1.78 0.48 18.96
N THR A 286 -2.49 1.34 18.23
CA THR A 286 -1.88 2.19 17.21
C THR A 286 -0.87 3.16 17.81
N ARG A 287 -1.17 3.80 18.95
CA ARG A 287 -0.23 4.66 19.67
C ARG A 287 1.03 3.93 20.12
N ALA A 288 0.89 2.71 20.66
CA ALA A 288 2.02 1.93 21.14
C ALA A 288 2.96 1.52 20.00
N TRP A 289 2.42 1.06 18.88
CA TRP A 289 3.19 0.70 17.69
C TRP A 289 3.86 1.96 17.09
N SER A 290 3.10 3.04 16.93
CA SER A 290 3.59 4.28 16.31
C SER A 290 4.71 4.94 17.12
N ARG A 291 4.73 4.80 18.44
CA ARG A 291 5.89 5.25 19.25
C ARG A 291 7.16 4.49 18.90
N LYS A 292 7.11 3.17 18.75
CA LYS A 292 8.29 2.37 18.35
C LYS A 292 8.79 2.77 16.95
N PHE A 293 7.86 3.06 16.05
CA PHE A 293 8.18 3.55 14.71
C PHE A 293 8.84 4.94 14.78
N MET A 294 8.26 5.87 15.52
CA MET A 294 8.79 7.23 15.71
C MET A 294 10.19 7.24 16.36
N GLU A 295 10.46 6.36 17.31
CA GLU A 295 11.79 6.23 17.92
C GLU A 295 12.90 5.91 16.91
N ARG A 296 12.56 5.24 15.81
CA ARG A 296 13.50 4.85 14.74
C ARG A 296 13.55 5.81 13.57
N THR A 297 12.45 6.50 13.30
CA THR A 297 12.30 7.32 12.09
C THR A 297 12.29 8.82 12.38
N GLY A 298 12.00 9.22 13.62
CA GLY A 298 11.81 10.62 14.01
C GLY A 298 10.44 11.20 13.61
N ALA A 299 9.55 10.41 13.01
CA ALA A 299 8.22 10.85 12.57
C ALA A 299 7.14 9.80 12.86
N MET A 300 5.87 10.22 12.93
CA MET A 300 4.74 9.29 13.01
C MET A 300 4.53 8.57 11.66
N PRO A 301 4.04 7.32 11.67
CA PRO A 301 3.84 6.56 10.45
C PRO A 301 2.71 7.14 9.60
N SER A 302 2.88 7.10 8.28
CA SER A 302 1.79 7.24 7.32
C SER A 302 0.92 5.98 7.32
N MET A 303 -0.27 6.05 6.71
CA MET A 303 -1.08 4.84 6.49
C MET A 303 -0.39 3.83 5.57
N LEU A 304 0.50 4.26 4.67
CA LEU A 304 1.25 3.38 3.76
C LEU A 304 2.27 2.55 4.55
N GLN A 305 3.03 3.19 5.42
CA GLN A 305 3.99 2.53 6.30
C GLN A 305 3.30 1.59 7.30
N ALA A 306 2.16 2.00 7.87
CA ALA A 306 1.33 1.12 8.69
C ALA A 306 0.81 -0.09 7.89
N GLY A 307 0.48 0.10 6.61
CA GLY A 307 0.09 -0.97 5.69
C GLY A 307 1.22 -1.95 5.38
N VAL A 308 2.46 -1.47 5.23
CA VAL A 308 3.64 -2.35 5.09
C VAL A 308 3.78 -3.24 6.31
N TYR A 309 3.71 -2.68 7.52
CA TYR A 309 3.75 -3.47 8.75
C TYR A 309 2.65 -4.54 8.79
N GLY A 310 1.39 -4.16 8.57
CA GLY A 310 0.27 -5.09 8.63
C GLY A 310 0.36 -6.20 7.58
N SER A 311 0.71 -5.86 6.34
CA SER A 311 0.85 -6.82 5.24
C SER A 311 2.00 -7.82 5.48
N VAL A 312 3.16 -7.35 5.92
CA VAL A 312 4.30 -8.22 6.25
C VAL A 312 3.98 -9.15 7.43
N LEU A 313 3.37 -8.62 8.48
CA LEU A 313 2.99 -9.43 9.64
C LEU A 313 1.97 -10.52 9.27
N HIS A 314 0.98 -10.19 8.44
CA HIS A 314 -0.01 -11.17 7.96
C HIS A 314 0.61 -12.21 7.04
N TYR A 315 1.52 -11.81 6.14
CA TYR A 315 2.30 -12.72 5.31
C TYR A 315 3.07 -13.74 6.16
N LEU A 316 3.82 -13.28 7.15
CA LEU A 316 4.61 -14.16 8.02
C LEU A 316 3.73 -15.12 8.83
N LYS A 317 2.61 -14.63 9.37
CA LYS A 317 1.60 -15.49 10.04
C LYS A 317 1.07 -16.56 9.09
N SER A 318 0.86 -16.21 7.81
CA SER A 318 0.33 -17.12 6.78
C SER A 318 1.36 -18.16 6.33
N VAL A 319 2.63 -17.80 6.14
CA VAL A 319 3.73 -18.74 5.90
C VAL A 319 3.85 -19.74 7.03
N LYS A 320 3.80 -19.28 8.29
CA LYS A 320 3.83 -20.15 9.47
C LYS A 320 2.64 -21.12 9.51
N ALA A 321 1.45 -20.64 9.22
CA ALA A 321 0.23 -21.46 9.22
C ALA A 321 0.20 -22.46 8.06
N ALA A 322 0.68 -22.06 6.86
CA ALA A 322 0.80 -22.93 5.69
C ALA A 322 1.92 -23.97 5.84
N GLY A 323 2.89 -23.74 6.72
CA GLY A 323 4.07 -24.60 6.89
C GLY A 323 5.05 -24.56 5.72
N THR A 324 4.94 -23.53 4.86
CA THR A 324 5.74 -23.38 3.63
C THR A 324 5.69 -21.93 3.16
N ASP A 325 6.67 -21.52 2.33
CA ASP A 325 6.72 -20.27 1.58
C ASP A 325 6.17 -20.38 0.13
N ASP A 326 5.67 -21.57 -0.25
CA ASP A 326 5.02 -21.77 -1.55
C ASP A 326 3.90 -20.75 -1.78
N ALA A 327 4.03 -19.96 -2.86
CA ALA A 327 3.18 -18.81 -3.09
C ALA A 327 1.69 -19.15 -3.25
N ASP A 328 1.36 -20.31 -3.84
CA ASP A 328 -0.04 -20.74 -4.02
C ASP A 328 -0.68 -21.05 -2.66
N LYS A 329 0.03 -21.77 -1.80
CA LYS A 329 -0.45 -22.13 -0.46
C LYS A 329 -0.51 -20.93 0.47
N VAL A 330 0.52 -20.08 0.44
CA VAL A 330 0.54 -18.85 1.26
C VAL A 330 -0.57 -17.89 0.82
N ALA A 331 -0.76 -17.70 -0.49
CA ALA A 331 -1.84 -16.85 -1.00
C ALA A 331 -3.23 -17.34 -0.59
N GLN A 332 -3.45 -18.66 -0.59
CA GLN A 332 -4.68 -19.25 -0.09
C GLN A 332 -4.84 -18.99 1.40
N THR A 333 -3.81 -19.30 2.19
CA THR A 333 -3.83 -19.12 3.64
C THR A 333 -4.06 -17.66 4.04
N MET A 334 -3.43 -16.70 3.32
CA MET A 334 -3.65 -15.27 3.55
C MET A 334 -5.13 -14.88 3.40
N ARG A 335 -5.85 -15.46 2.43
CA ARG A 335 -7.28 -15.17 2.20
C ARG A 335 -8.20 -15.82 3.23
N GLU A 336 -7.81 -16.96 3.77
CA GLU A 336 -8.61 -17.73 4.75
C GLU A 336 -8.42 -17.19 6.17
N MET A 337 -7.27 -16.62 6.50
CA MET A 337 -6.96 -16.14 7.85
C MET A 337 -7.49 -14.73 8.11
N PRO A 338 -8.05 -14.45 9.30
CA PRO A 338 -8.39 -13.09 9.70
C PRO A 338 -7.13 -12.26 9.94
N ILE A 339 -7.21 -10.99 9.55
CA ILE A 339 -6.14 -10.02 9.76
C ILE A 339 -6.34 -9.35 11.11
N ASN A 340 -5.33 -9.46 11.97
CA ASN A 340 -5.28 -8.80 13.27
C ASN A 340 -3.87 -8.27 13.51
N ASP A 341 -3.75 -6.94 13.64
CA ASP A 341 -2.51 -6.23 13.92
C ASP A 341 -2.78 -4.96 14.75
N ALA A 342 -1.83 -4.02 14.81
CA ALA A 342 -2.00 -2.79 15.57
C ALA A 342 -3.07 -1.85 14.97
N PHE A 343 -3.33 -1.92 13.67
CA PHE A 343 -4.23 -1.02 12.92
C PHE A 343 -5.51 -1.69 12.46
N THR A 344 -5.56 -3.02 12.47
CA THR A 344 -6.64 -3.81 11.87
C THR A 344 -7.13 -4.85 12.85
N GLU A 345 -8.46 -5.01 12.96
CA GLU A 345 -9.10 -6.00 13.82
C GLU A 345 -10.13 -6.79 13.02
N ASN A 346 -9.95 -8.11 13.01
CA ASN A 346 -10.86 -9.09 12.38
C ASN A 346 -11.24 -8.77 10.92
N ALA A 347 -10.29 -8.23 10.15
CA ALA A 347 -10.49 -8.00 8.71
C ALA A 347 -10.17 -9.24 7.89
N HIS A 348 -10.62 -9.25 6.64
CA HIS A 348 -10.43 -10.34 5.70
C HIS A 348 -10.04 -9.82 4.32
N ILE A 349 -9.21 -10.56 3.61
CA ILE A 349 -8.92 -10.32 2.19
C ILE A 349 -10.14 -10.77 1.37
N ARG A 350 -10.59 -9.90 0.46
CA ARG A 350 -11.68 -10.19 -0.48
C ARG A 350 -11.17 -10.79 -1.77
#